data_f0ed0edd4c2481dfd7741da2fa1b8f40
#
_entry.id   f0ed0edd4c2481dfd7741da2fa1b8f40
#
_cell.length_a   1.000
_cell.length_b   1.000
_cell.length_c   1.000
_cell.angle_alpha   90.00
_cell.angle_beta   90.00
_cell.angle_gamma   90.00
#
_symmetry.space_group_name_H-M   'P 1'
#
loop_
_entity.id
_entity.type
_entity.pdbx_description
1 polymer ?
#
loop_
_entity_poly.entity_id
_entity_poly.type
_entity_poly.pdbx_seq_one_letter_code
_entity_poly.pdbx_strand_id
1 'polypeptide(L)'
;MALTVEVFADITCPFTHVGLKQVVRHVAEMESPIDVVVRAWPLEWVNGAPLDVAAVVVKAGTLTEQLGVDDFSGLRADRWPSSTIPALNLAASAYERDPATGLAVSVELRSALFEHGVDIADPDALALIAAAHHLPAPVDAPTDAVERDYRDGQDRGVQGSPHFFVGNDAFFCPALDLGHDADGHLTARFDSAMLADFFARIDA
;
A
#
# COMPACT_ATOMS: atom_id res chain seq x y z
N MET A 1 -25.13 3.57 -2.96
CA MET A 1 -23.86 3.86 -2.29
C MET A 1 -22.77 3.38 -3.25
N ALA A 2 -21.69 4.12 -3.42
CA ALA A 2 -20.56 3.63 -4.20
C ALA A 2 -20.04 2.31 -3.61
N LEU A 3 -19.60 1.39 -4.44
CA LEU A 3 -18.91 0.20 -3.97
C LEU A 3 -17.57 0.63 -3.35
N THR A 4 -17.20 0.01 -2.25
CA THR A 4 -15.92 0.28 -1.59
C THR A 4 -15.01 -0.94 -1.68
N VAL A 5 -13.80 -0.73 -2.17
CA VAL A 5 -12.68 -1.66 -2.10
C VAL A 5 -11.78 -1.22 -0.96
N GLU A 6 -11.69 -2.02 0.10
CA GLU A 6 -10.77 -1.77 1.20
C GLU A 6 -9.48 -2.56 0.99
N VAL A 7 -8.35 -1.95 1.33
CA VAL A 7 -7.06 -2.66 1.33
C VAL A 7 -6.27 -2.33 2.58
N PHE A 8 -5.98 -3.34 3.39
CA PHE A 8 -5.06 -3.23 4.51
C PHE A 8 -3.62 -3.31 4.01
N ALA A 9 -2.87 -2.25 4.23
CA ALA A 9 -1.55 -2.14 3.63
C ALA A 9 -0.59 -1.22 4.40
N ASP A 10 0.69 -1.60 4.35
CA ASP A 10 1.82 -0.74 4.72
C ASP A 10 2.35 0.02 3.50
N ILE A 11 2.90 1.21 3.72
CA ILE A 11 3.49 2.03 2.65
C ILE A 11 4.78 1.39 2.13
N THR A 12 5.58 0.78 3.00
CA THR A 12 6.87 0.16 2.65
C THR A 12 6.75 -1.21 2.00
N CYS A 13 5.52 -1.73 1.81
CA CYS A 13 5.34 -3.02 1.15
C CYS A 13 5.44 -2.91 -0.38
N PRO A 14 6.47 -3.50 -1.03
CA PRO A 14 6.64 -3.41 -2.48
C PRO A 14 5.53 -4.13 -3.25
N PHE A 15 4.97 -5.21 -2.69
CA PHE A 15 3.85 -5.94 -3.30
C PHE A 15 2.58 -5.10 -3.33
N THR A 16 2.35 -4.29 -2.28
CA THR A 16 1.24 -3.32 -2.27
C THR A 16 1.43 -2.25 -3.32
N HIS A 17 2.66 -1.73 -3.49
CA HIS A 17 2.92 -0.67 -4.48
C HIS A 17 2.52 -1.13 -5.88
N VAL A 18 2.95 -2.32 -6.31
CA VAL A 18 2.55 -2.89 -7.61
C VAL A 18 1.07 -3.23 -7.65
N GLY A 19 0.54 -3.93 -6.64
CA GLY A 19 -0.85 -4.41 -6.63
C GLY A 19 -1.87 -3.28 -6.60
N LEU A 20 -1.64 -2.25 -5.79
CA LEU A 20 -2.54 -1.09 -5.69
C LEU A 20 -2.59 -0.32 -7.02
N LYS A 21 -1.48 -0.17 -7.73
CA LYS A 21 -1.45 0.45 -9.07
C LYS A 21 -2.34 -0.29 -10.08
N GLN A 22 -2.39 -1.63 -10.04
CA GLN A 22 -3.28 -2.40 -10.91
C GLN A 22 -4.76 -2.10 -10.58
N VAL A 23 -5.11 -2.09 -9.28
CA VAL A 23 -6.48 -1.81 -8.83
C VAL A 23 -6.90 -0.38 -9.18
N VAL A 24 -6.06 0.62 -8.89
CA VAL A 24 -6.34 2.03 -9.21
C VAL A 24 -6.54 2.24 -10.71
N ARG A 25 -5.73 1.58 -11.54
CA ARG A 25 -5.87 1.63 -13.00
C ARG A 25 -7.19 1.03 -13.46
N HIS A 26 -7.55 -0.15 -12.95
CA HIS A 26 -8.82 -0.80 -13.30
C HIS A 26 -10.02 0.06 -12.89
N VAL A 27 -10.05 0.53 -11.64
CA VAL A 27 -11.14 1.37 -11.12
C VAL A 27 -11.29 2.68 -11.90
N ALA A 28 -10.19 3.26 -12.39
CA ALA A 28 -10.22 4.48 -13.21
C ALA A 28 -10.86 4.28 -14.60
N GLU A 29 -10.95 3.05 -15.09
CA GLU A 29 -11.58 2.68 -16.37
C GLU A 29 -13.08 2.36 -16.23
N MET A 30 -13.59 2.26 -14.98
CA MET A 30 -14.98 1.92 -14.70
C MET A 30 -15.93 3.11 -14.90
N GLU A 31 -17.13 2.83 -15.37
CA GLU A 31 -18.18 3.85 -15.53
C GLU A 31 -18.81 4.28 -14.20
N SER A 32 -18.86 3.37 -13.23
CA SER A 32 -19.42 3.61 -11.90
C SER A 32 -18.33 4.03 -10.91
N PRO A 33 -18.58 5.01 -10.04
CA PRO A 33 -17.60 5.41 -9.04
C PRO A 33 -17.38 4.31 -8.00
N ILE A 34 -16.12 3.95 -7.79
CA ILE A 34 -15.65 3.00 -6.79
C ILE A 34 -14.71 3.72 -5.84
N ASP A 35 -14.97 3.60 -4.55
CA ASP A 35 -14.07 4.11 -3.52
C ASP A 35 -13.00 3.06 -3.18
N VAL A 36 -11.73 3.39 -3.38
CA VAL A 36 -10.61 2.56 -2.91
C VAL A 36 -10.08 3.15 -1.61
N VAL A 37 -10.24 2.42 -0.52
CA VAL A 37 -9.85 2.84 0.82
C VAL A 37 -8.67 2.02 1.32
N VAL A 38 -7.50 2.68 1.44
CA VAL A 38 -6.31 2.05 2.00
C VAL A 38 -6.31 2.23 3.52
N ARG A 39 -6.46 1.10 4.23
CA ARG A 39 -6.47 1.02 5.69
C ARG A 39 -5.05 0.77 6.20
N ALA A 40 -4.69 1.42 7.29
CA ALA A 40 -3.36 1.27 7.86
C ALA A 40 -3.12 -0.14 8.41
N TRP A 41 -2.08 -0.80 7.92
CA TRP A 41 -1.59 -2.08 8.42
C TRP A 41 -0.08 -2.02 8.65
N PRO A 42 0.37 -1.35 9.75
CA PRO A 42 1.78 -1.13 9.99
C PRO A 42 2.56 -2.44 10.13
N LEU A 43 3.40 -2.77 9.15
CA LEU A 43 4.21 -3.98 9.20
C LEU A 43 5.24 -3.94 10.33
N GLU A 44 5.64 -2.76 10.79
CA GLU A 44 6.50 -2.61 11.97
C GLU A 44 5.81 -3.09 13.26
N TRP A 45 4.47 -3.02 13.36
CA TRP A 45 3.74 -3.60 14.50
C TRP A 45 3.57 -5.11 14.35
N VAL A 46 3.33 -5.58 13.12
CA VAL A 46 3.19 -7.02 12.83
C VAL A 46 4.51 -7.76 13.09
N ASN A 47 5.64 -7.17 12.66
CA ASN A 47 6.96 -7.80 12.74
C ASN A 47 7.75 -7.43 14.02
N GLY A 48 7.26 -6.47 14.80
CA GLY A 48 7.98 -5.92 15.96
C GLY A 48 9.14 -4.98 15.59
N ALA A 49 9.32 -4.67 14.30
CA ALA A 49 10.33 -3.75 13.77
C ALA A 49 9.96 -3.31 12.35
N PRO A 50 10.45 -2.16 11.87
CA PRO A 50 10.36 -1.76 10.47
C PRO A 50 10.93 -2.85 9.53
N LEU A 51 10.45 -2.88 8.29
CA LEU A 51 10.98 -3.82 7.30
C LEU A 51 12.48 -3.59 7.06
N ASP A 52 13.24 -4.67 6.98
CA ASP A 52 14.64 -4.63 6.60
C ASP A 52 14.77 -4.15 5.14
N VAL A 53 15.43 -3.01 4.97
CA VAL A 53 15.62 -2.40 3.65
C VAL A 53 16.37 -3.32 2.69
N ALA A 54 17.35 -4.10 3.16
CA ALA A 54 18.08 -5.01 2.28
C ALA A 54 17.15 -6.08 1.69
N ALA A 55 16.25 -6.62 2.50
CA ALA A 55 15.24 -7.56 2.03
C ALA A 55 14.23 -6.90 1.07
N VAL A 56 13.86 -5.64 1.30
CA VAL A 56 12.95 -4.90 0.40
C VAL A 56 13.63 -4.60 -0.93
N VAL A 57 14.89 -4.20 -0.95
CA VAL A 57 15.67 -3.98 -2.19
C VAL A 57 15.73 -5.25 -3.04
N VAL A 58 15.97 -6.40 -2.42
CA VAL A 58 15.96 -7.70 -3.13
C VAL A 58 14.57 -7.97 -3.73
N LYS A 59 13.50 -7.80 -2.95
CA LYS A 59 12.11 -7.99 -3.44
C LYS A 59 11.77 -7.04 -4.58
N ALA A 60 12.12 -5.76 -4.46
CA ALA A 60 11.91 -4.75 -5.49
C ALA A 60 12.66 -5.10 -6.78
N GLY A 61 13.91 -5.55 -6.68
CA GLY A 61 14.71 -6.04 -7.81
C GLY A 61 14.05 -7.22 -8.52
N THR A 62 13.58 -8.21 -7.76
CA THR A 62 12.84 -9.36 -8.30
C THR A 62 11.56 -8.92 -9.04
N LEU A 63 10.78 -8.01 -8.43
CA LEU A 63 9.57 -7.48 -9.07
C LEU A 63 9.90 -6.72 -10.36
N THR A 64 10.93 -5.87 -10.35
CA THR A 64 11.38 -5.14 -11.54
C THR A 64 11.76 -6.11 -12.67
N GLU A 65 12.58 -7.12 -12.37
CA GLU A 65 13.09 -8.06 -13.36
C GLU A 65 12.00 -8.99 -13.91
N GLN A 66 11.19 -9.59 -13.01
CA GLN A 66 10.26 -10.65 -13.38
C GLN A 66 8.92 -10.14 -13.88
N LEU A 67 8.48 -8.96 -13.43
CA LEU A 67 7.23 -8.34 -13.89
C LEU A 67 7.44 -7.30 -15.01
N GLY A 68 8.69 -6.86 -15.23
CA GLY A 68 8.99 -5.82 -16.21
C GLY A 68 8.45 -4.44 -15.81
N VAL A 69 8.41 -4.13 -14.50
CA VAL A 69 7.95 -2.83 -13.97
C VAL A 69 9.13 -1.95 -13.59
N ASP A 70 8.96 -0.63 -13.67
CA ASP A 70 9.95 0.38 -13.27
C ASP A 70 9.57 1.14 -11.98
N ASP A 71 8.64 0.58 -11.24
CA ASP A 71 7.99 1.17 -10.05
C ASP A 71 8.95 1.41 -8.88
N PHE A 72 10.21 0.98 -8.96
CA PHE A 72 11.20 1.04 -7.87
C PHE A 72 12.47 1.82 -8.25
N SER A 73 12.43 2.58 -9.35
CA SER A 73 13.60 3.29 -9.90
C SER A 73 14.20 4.32 -8.95
N GLY A 74 13.42 4.84 -7.99
CA GLY A 74 13.87 5.78 -6.99
C GLY A 74 14.22 5.17 -5.64
N LEU A 75 14.05 3.86 -5.43
CA LEU A 75 14.27 3.23 -4.13
C LEU A 75 15.71 3.44 -3.64
N ARG A 76 15.85 4.06 -2.45
CA ARG A 76 17.12 4.43 -1.82
C ARG A 76 17.23 3.79 -0.44
N ALA A 77 18.18 2.86 -0.29
CA ALA A 77 18.43 2.21 0.99
C ALA A 77 18.91 3.19 2.09
N ASP A 78 19.65 4.22 1.69
CA ASP A 78 20.15 5.28 2.59
C ASP A 78 19.08 6.30 3.01
N ARG A 79 17.86 6.19 2.45
CA ARG A 79 16.69 7.01 2.77
C ARG A 79 15.47 6.17 3.15
N TRP A 80 15.71 4.95 3.62
CA TRP A 80 14.64 4.07 4.08
C TRP A 80 14.04 4.60 5.38
N PRO A 81 12.70 4.70 5.49
CA PRO A 81 12.05 5.28 6.65
C PRO A 81 12.29 4.46 7.92
N SER A 82 12.57 5.15 9.02
CA SER A 82 12.72 4.54 10.35
C SER A 82 11.39 4.04 10.95
N SER A 83 10.26 4.57 10.47
CA SER A 83 8.89 4.19 10.82
C SER A 83 7.94 4.57 9.70
N THR A 84 6.86 3.83 9.54
CA THR A 84 5.76 4.16 8.60
C THR A 84 4.62 4.90 9.27
N ILE A 85 4.61 5.00 10.61
CA ILE A 85 3.50 5.57 11.38
C ILE A 85 3.17 7.01 10.99
N PRO A 86 4.11 7.97 10.87
CA PRO A 86 3.77 9.33 10.48
C PRO A 86 3.12 9.42 9.09
N ALA A 87 3.60 8.63 8.13
CA ALA A 87 3.02 8.58 6.79
C ALA A 87 1.64 7.90 6.76
N LEU A 88 1.43 6.85 7.56
CA LEU A 88 0.12 6.22 7.74
C LEU A 88 -0.87 7.16 8.43
N ASN A 89 -0.43 7.97 9.41
CA ASN A 89 -1.24 9.02 10.01
C ASN A 89 -1.70 10.05 8.96
N LEU A 90 -0.79 10.48 8.07
CA LEU A 90 -1.14 11.41 6.99
C LEU A 90 -2.19 10.80 6.05
N ALA A 91 -2.00 9.55 5.62
CA ALA A 91 -2.95 8.85 4.78
C ALA A 91 -4.32 8.70 5.48
N ALA A 92 -4.35 8.31 6.75
CA ALA A 92 -5.57 8.19 7.53
C ALA A 92 -6.31 9.53 7.64
N SER A 93 -5.61 10.64 7.92
CA SER A 93 -6.22 11.97 7.97
C SER A 93 -6.79 12.42 6.63
N ALA A 94 -6.18 12.00 5.52
CA ALA A 94 -6.69 12.25 4.18
C ALA A 94 -8.00 11.51 3.91
N TYR A 95 -8.13 10.26 4.36
CA TYR A 95 -9.38 9.49 4.29
C TYR A 95 -10.49 10.04 5.19
N GLU A 96 -10.15 10.66 6.31
CA GLU A 96 -11.14 11.37 7.14
C GLU A 96 -11.78 12.55 6.40
N ARG A 97 -11.09 13.12 5.42
CA ARG A 97 -11.64 14.18 4.57
C ARG A 97 -12.56 13.62 3.49
N ASP A 98 -12.04 12.75 2.63
CA ASP A 98 -12.81 12.03 1.60
C ASP A 98 -11.96 10.88 0.98
N PRO A 99 -12.61 9.85 0.39
CA PRO A 99 -11.91 8.70 -0.20
C PRO A 99 -10.94 9.06 -1.33
N ALA A 100 -11.26 10.05 -2.16
CA ALA A 100 -10.42 10.44 -3.29
C ALA A 100 -9.11 11.09 -2.83
N THR A 101 -9.20 12.00 -1.84
CA THR A 101 -8.02 12.60 -1.20
C THR A 101 -7.18 11.54 -0.50
N GLY A 102 -7.83 10.61 0.22
CA GLY A 102 -7.15 9.50 0.90
C GLY A 102 -6.37 8.61 -0.07
N LEU A 103 -6.99 8.22 -1.18
CA LEU A 103 -6.33 7.41 -2.20
C LEU A 103 -5.16 8.17 -2.85
N ALA A 104 -5.35 9.45 -3.19
CA ALA A 104 -4.30 10.27 -3.78
C ALA A 104 -3.06 10.34 -2.87
N VAL A 105 -3.26 10.64 -1.58
CA VAL A 105 -2.16 10.67 -0.59
C VAL A 105 -1.52 9.30 -0.41
N SER A 106 -2.31 8.23 -0.35
CA SER A 106 -1.79 6.86 -0.22
C SER A 106 -0.92 6.45 -1.41
N VAL A 107 -1.30 6.84 -2.62
CA VAL A 107 -0.52 6.58 -3.84
C VAL A 107 0.73 7.45 -3.84
N GLU A 108 0.62 8.74 -3.54
CA GLU A 108 1.75 9.68 -3.53
C GLU A 108 2.83 9.28 -2.54
N LEU A 109 2.47 8.87 -1.31
CA LEU A 109 3.43 8.41 -0.31
C LEU A 109 4.26 7.20 -0.80
N ARG A 110 3.62 6.26 -1.51
CA ARG A 110 4.30 5.10 -2.09
C ARG A 110 5.20 5.49 -3.26
N SER A 111 4.72 6.36 -4.15
CA SER A 111 5.54 6.88 -5.25
C SER A 111 6.71 7.72 -4.73
N ALA A 112 6.51 8.54 -3.70
CA ALA A 112 7.57 9.29 -3.05
C ALA A 112 8.68 8.37 -2.54
N LEU A 113 8.32 7.28 -1.87
CA LEU A 113 9.29 6.30 -1.35
C LEU A 113 9.98 5.51 -2.47
N PHE A 114 9.20 4.85 -3.33
CA PHE A 114 9.71 3.83 -4.26
C PHE A 114 10.20 4.41 -5.59
N GLU A 115 9.56 5.47 -6.09
CA GLU A 115 9.89 6.05 -7.40
C GLU A 115 10.75 7.32 -7.29
N HIS A 116 10.72 8.02 -6.14
CA HIS A 116 11.42 9.29 -5.97
C HIS A 116 12.49 9.29 -4.86
N GLY A 117 12.59 8.22 -4.08
CA GLY A 117 13.61 8.07 -3.04
C GLY A 117 13.47 9.05 -1.88
N VAL A 118 12.24 9.41 -1.56
CA VAL A 118 11.92 10.29 -0.42
C VAL A 118 11.82 9.45 0.85
N ASP A 119 12.46 9.90 1.93
CA ASP A 119 12.21 9.34 3.25
C ASP A 119 10.83 9.80 3.75
N ILE A 120 9.88 8.87 3.82
CA ILE A 120 8.51 9.14 4.30
C ILE A 120 8.40 9.16 5.84
N ALA A 121 9.52 9.09 6.57
CA ALA A 121 9.59 9.41 8.00
C ALA A 121 10.13 10.83 8.24
N ASP A 122 10.63 11.51 7.20
CA ASP A 122 11.09 12.89 7.29
C ASP A 122 9.90 13.84 7.46
N PRO A 123 9.81 14.58 8.60
CA PRO A 123 8.70 15.50 8.86
C PRO A 123 8.54 16.60 7.79
N ASP A 124 9.66 17.10 7.24
CA ASP A 124 9.61 18.16 6.21
C ASP A 124 9.04 17.61 4.89
N ALA A 125 9.42 16.39 4.51
CA ALA A 125 8.87 15.73 3.34
C ALA A 125 7.36 15.46 3.50
N LEU A 126 6.94 14.95 4.65
CA LEU A 126 5.52 14.72 4.95
C LEU A 126 4.71 16.01 5.01
N ALA A 127 5.29 17.10 5.55
CA ALA A 127 4.64 18.40 5.59
C ALA A 127 4.40 18.96 4.18
N LEU A 128 5.32 18.73 3.23
CA LEU A 128 5.16 19.13 1.83
C LEU A 128 4.00 18.36 1.16
N ILE A 129 3.94 17.04 1.35
CA ILE A 129 2.84 16.21 0.83
C ILE A 129 1.51 16.65 1.46
N ALA A 130 1.47 16.84 2.79
CA ALA A 130 0.27 17.29 3.49
C ALA A 130 -0.22 18.65 2.94
N ALA A 131 0.68 19.61 2.75
CA ALA A 131 0.36 20.93 2.22
C ALA A 131 -0.19 20.87 0.79
N ALA A 132 0.33 19.98 -0.07
CA ALA A 132 -0.15 19.79 -1.43
C ALA A 132 -1.62 19.34 -1.47
N HIS A 133 -2.04 18.58 -0.45
CA HIS A 133 -3.43 18.12 -0.29
C HIS A 133 -4.26 18.95 0.69
N HIS A 134 -3.76 20.10 1.14
CA HIS A 134 -4.43 20.99 2.12
C HIS A 134 -4.76 20.26 3.44
N LEU A 135 -3.87 19.40 3.89
CA LEU A 135 -3.96 18.65 5.15
C LEU A 135 -3.01 19.22 6.19
N PRO A 136 -3.26 19.01 7.49
CA PRO A 136 -2.29 19.32 8.53
C PRO A 136 -1.07 18.37 8.41
N ALA A 137 0.09 18.84 8.84
CA ALA A 137 1.26 17.97 8.97
C ALA A 137 0.94 16.81 9.95
N PRO A 138 1.37 15.58 9.66
CA PRO A 138 1.10 14.45 10.52
C PRO A 138 1.89 14.53 11.82
N VAL A 139 1.43 13.79 12.82
CA VAL A 139 2.12 13.57 14.09
C VAL A 139 2.94 12.27 14.04
N ASP A 140 3.99 12.19 14.87
CA ASP A 140 4.86 11.00 14.91
C ASP A 140 4.20 9.82 15.64
N ALA A 141 3.45 10.11 16.71
CA ALA A 141 2.75 9.07 17.47
C ALA A 141 1.55 8.50 16.69
N PRO A 142 1.24 7.22 16.85
CA PRO A 142 0.06 6.64 16.23
C PRO A 142 -1.22 7.40 16.58
N THR A 143 -2.06 7.65 15.58
CA THR A 143 -3.39 8.23 15.79
C THR A 143 -4.42 7.14 16.05
N ASP A 144 -5.55 7.52 16.67
CA ASP A 144 -6.69 6.61 16.87
C ASP A 144 -7.18 5.98 15.57
N ALA A 145 -7.02 6.68 14.43
CA ALA A 145 -7.41 6.17 13.11
C ALA A 145 -6.53 4.99 12.69
N VAL A 146 -5.21 5.12 12.80
CA VAL A 146 -4.25 4.04 12.49
C VAL A 146 -4.45 2.85 13.43
N GLU A 147 -4.67 3.11 14.74
CA GLU A 147 -4.93 2.04 15.69
C GLU A 147 -6.26 1.32 15.46
N ARG A 148 -7.32 2.04 15.05
CA ARG A 148 -8.61 1.42 14.67
C ARG A 148 -8.45 0.54 13.45
N ASP A 149 -7.76 1.02 12.41
CA ASP A 149 -7.51 0.24 11.20
C ASP A 149 -6.75 -1.05 11.53
N TYR A 150 -5.70 -0.96 12.33
CA TYR A 150 -4.92 -2.13 12.72
C TYR A 150 -5.75 -3.15 13.51
N ARG A 151 -6.56 -2.69 14.48
CA ARG A 151 -7.47 -3.56 15.25
C ARG A 151 -8.53 -4.21 14.35
N ASP A 152 -9.17 -3.43 13.47
CA ASP A 152 -10.14 -3.96 12.51
C ASP A 152 -9.51 -5.01 11.59
N GLY A 153 -8.27 -4.76 11.11
CA GLY A 153 -7.52 -5.74 10.33
C GLY A 153 -7.25 -7.04 11.10
N GLN A 154 -6.91 -6.95 12.38
CA GLN A 154 -6.74 -8.13 13.23
C GLN A 154 -8.05 -8.92 13.38
N ASP A 155 -9.16 -8.24 13.65
CA ASP A 155 -10.49 -8.84 13.80
C ASP A 155 -10.98 -9.50 12.51
N ARG A 156 -10.63 -8.93 11.36
CA ARG A 156 -10.96 -9.46 10.02
C ARG A 156 -9.95 -10.50 9.51
N GLY A 157 -8.93 -10.84 10.27
CA GLY A 157 -7.93 -11.85 9.91
C GLY A 157 -7.02 -11.45 8.76
N VAL A 158 -6.62 -10.17 8.71
CA VAL A 158 -5.62 -9.69 7.73
C VAL A 158 -4.33 -10.47 7.87
N GLN A 159 -3.89 -11.09 6.77
CA GLN A 159 -2.71 -11.97 6.73
C GLN A 159 -1.39 -11.22 6.47
N GLY A 160 -1.47 -10.03 5.87
CA GLY A 160 -0.31 -9.23 5.50
C GLY A 160 -0.68 -8.04 4.63
N SER A 161 0.29 -7.53 3.88
CA SER A 161 0.16 -6.35 3.02
C SER A 161 0.53 -6.72 1.57
N PRO A 162 -0.36 -6.49 0.57
CA PRO A 162 -1.74 -6.00 0.67
C PRO A 162 -2.75 -7.11 0.97
N HIS A 163 -3.82 -6.80 1.71
CA HIS A 163 -4.98 -7.67 1.84
C HIS A 163 -6.24 -6.88 1.50
N PHE A 164 -6.89 -7.23 0.40
CA PHE A 164 -8.05 -6.53 -0.14
C PHE A 164 -9.36 -7.16 0.34
N PHE A 165 -10.39 -6.32 0.44
CA PHE A 165 -11.76 -6.73 0.75
C PHE A 165 -12.74 -6.01 -0.19
N VAL A 166 -13.68 -6.79 -0.74
CA VAL A 166 -14.83 -6.28 -1.50
C VAL A 166 -16.07 -6.85 -0.84
N GLY A 167 -16.80 -6.04 -0.08
CA GLY A 167 -17.87 -6.54 0.77
C GLY A 167 -17.34 -7.55 1.80
N ASN A 168 -17.79 -8.80 1.69
CA ASN A 168 -17.35 -9.91 2.57
C ASN A 168 -16.24 -10.79 1.95
N ASP A 169 -15.91 -10.57 0.69
CA ASP A 169 -14.88 -11.35 0.00
C ASP A 169 -13.49 -10.77 0.31
N ALA A 170 -12.53 -11.66 0.60
CA ALA A 170 -11.17 -11.31 0.98
C ALA A 170 -10.16 -11.88 -0.01
N PHE A 171 -9.19 -11.06 -0.43
CA PHE A 171 -8.17 -11.40 -1.42
C PHE A 171 -6.78 -10.98 -0.91
N PHE A 172 -5.95 -11.96 -0.58
CA PHE A 172 -4.58 -11.67 -0.19
C PHE A 172 -3.69 -11.54 -1.42
N CYS A 173 -3.12 -10.35 -1.63
CA CYS A 173 -2.20 -10.04 -2.74
C CYS A 173 -2.71 -10.48 -4.15
N PRO A 174 -3.94 -10.13 -4.58
CA PRO A 174 -4.59 -10.74 -5.75
C PRO A 174 -3.88 -10.45 -7.08
N ALA A 175 -3.01 -9.47 -7.14
CA ALA A 175 -2.29 -9.11 -8.36
C ALA A 175 -1.06 -9.98 -8.63
N LEU A 176 -0.54 -10.66 -7.60
CA LEU A 176 0.76 -11.32 -7.67
C LEU A 176 0.70 -12.76 -7.17
N ASP A 177 1.18 -13.69 -7.99
CA ASP A 177 1.56 -15.01 -7.53
C ASP A 177 3.03 -14.98 -7.11
N LEU A 178 3.25 -15.20 -5.82
CA LEU A 178 4.55 -15.13 -5.16
C LEU A 178 4.95 -16.52 -4.70
N GLY A 179 6.16 -16.93 -5.04
CA GLY A 179 6.73 -18.23 -4.66
C GLY A 179 8.22 -18.14 -4.36
N HIS A 180 8.84 -19.29 -4.30
CA HIS A 180 10.29 -19.42 -4.19
C HIS A 180 10.77 -20.48 -5.18
N ASP A 181 11.93 -20.24 -5.79
CA ASP A 181 12.61 -21.24 -6.63
C ASP A 181 13.28 -22.34 -5.79
N ALA A 182 13.97 -23.26 -6.46
CA ALA A 182 14.66 -24.38 -5.80
C ALA A 182 15.81 -23.93 -4.87
N ASP A 183 16.35 -22.74 -5.09
CA ASP A 183 17.43 -22.13 -4.31
C ASP A 183 16.89 -21.21 -3.19
N GLY A 184 15.57 -21.08 -3.08
CA GLY A 184 14.88 -20.28 -2.07
C GLY A 184 14.78 -18.78 -2.41
N HIS A 185 15.09 -18.37 -3.65
CA HIS A 185 14.91 -16.99 -4.08
C HIS A 185 13.44 -16.70 -4.39
N LEU A 186 12.99 -15.49 -4.07
CA LEU A 186 11.64 -15.04 -4.39
C LEU A 186 11.39 -15.14 -5.90
N THR A 187 10.23 -15.67 -6.26
CA THR A 187 9.68 -15.62 -7.62
C THR A 187 8.38 -14.84 -7.60
N ALA A 188 8.14 -14.04 -8.64
CA ALA A 188 6.94 -13.22 -8.77
C ALA A 188 6.44 -13.22 -10.21
N ARG A 189 5.14 -13.35 -10.38
CA ARG A 189 4.46 -13.14 -11.66
C ARG A 189 3.10 -12.49 -11.41
N PHE A 190 2.55 -11.84 -12.42
CA PHE A 190 1.17 -11.39 -12.31
C PHE A 190 0.22 -12.61 -12.26
N ASP A 191 -0.66 -12.64 -11.27
CA ASP A 191 -1.74 -13.62 -11.18
C ASP A 191 -2.98 -13.09 -11.91
N SER A 192 -3.02 -13.31 -13.22
CA SER A 192 -4.13 -12.85 -14.05
C SER A 192 -5.46 -13.52 -13.71
N ALA A 193 -5.45 -14.75 -13.18
CA ALA A 193 -6.67 -15.46 -12.82
C ALA A 193 -7.27 -14.92 -11.53
N MET A 194 -6.45 -14.78 -10.47
CA MET A 194 -6.90 -14.21 -9.19
C MET A 194 -7.27 -12.73 -9.34
N LEU A 195 -6.53 -11.98 -10.15
CA LEU A 195 -6.83 -10.58 -10.42
C LEU A 195 -8.15 -10.42 -11.19
N ALA A 196 -8.44 -11.31 -12.15
CA ALA A 196 -9.72 -11.31 -12.86
C ALA A 196 -10.90 -11.66 -11.93
N ASP A 197 -10.74 -12.64 -11.02
CA ASP A 197 -11.78 -12.97 -10.03
C ASP A 197 -12.01 -11.79 -9.07
N PHE A 198 -10.94 -11.15 -8.62
CA PHE A 198 -11.02 -9.94 -7.79
C PHE A 198 -11.74 -8.80 -8.52
N PHE A 199 -11.41 -8.52 -9.78
CA PHE A 199 -12.06 -7.47 -10.55
C PHE A 199 -13.53 -7.80 -10.83
N ALA A 200 -13.88 -9.08 -11.08
CA ALA A 200 -15.27 -9.50 -11.25
C ALA A 200 -16.14 -9.20 -10.01
N ARG A 201 -15.54 -9.12 -8.80
CA ARG A 201 -16.25 -8.70 -7.58
C ARG A 201 -16.45 -7.20 -7.49
N ILE A 202 -15.55 -6.43 -8.10
CA ILE A 202 -15.67 -4.98 -8.19
C ILE A 202 -16.70 -4.59 -9.25
N ASP A 203 -16.77 -5.33 -10.35
CA ASP A 203 -17.65 -5.08 -11.49
C ASP A 203 -19.11 -5.55 -11.27
N ALA A 204 -19.40 -6.30 -10.21
CA ALA A 204 -20.70 -6.88 -9.90
C ALA A 204 -21.63 -5.94 -9.13
#